data_d33f6c1a1baed825b715d86b52d82866
#
_entry.id   d33f6c1a1baed825b715d86b52d82866
#
_cell.length_a   1.000
_cell.length_b   1.000
_cell.length_c   1.000
_cell.angle_alpha   90.00
_cell.angle_beta   90.00
_cell.angle_gamma   90.00
#
_symmetry.space_group_name_H-M   'P 1'
#
loop_
_entity.id
_entity.type
_entity.pdbx_description
1 polymer ?
#
loop_
_entity_poly.entity_id
_entity_poly.type
_entity_poly.pdbx_seq_one_letter_code
_entity_poly.pdbx_strand_id
1 'polypeptide(L)'
;MTTITDRVPDLAGLLDSLSADERREIEAAYIRVLATAPRRRPRSLHAAVRTHQPEVAAAAVARGLAREQATRDQLVAESLSTAEVARLLGVSAAAVTKRRGKGGLIAFKHKEDWRYPRWQFAGSTVLPGAIAVWKVLPDRHDVAGLVRWFTLPSRQLGGRTPVEAILAGEVDAAVDAASYVGSR
;
A
#
# COMPACT_ATOMS: atom_id res chain seq x y z
N MET A 1 16.73 27.09 -26.50
CA MET A 1 16.16 25.77 -26.84
C MET A 1 16.94 24.74 -26.04
N THR A 2 16.48 24.41 -24.86
CA THR A 2 17.14 23.48 -23.94
C THR A 2 16.50 22.11 -24.18
N THR A 3 17.29 21.18 -24.67
CA THR A 3 16.88 19.83 -25.04
C THR A 3 16.51 19.02 -23.77
N ILE A 4 15.34 18.39 -23.80
CA ILE A 4 14.73 17.58 -22.72
C ILE A 4 15.49 16.25 -22.48
N THR A 5 16.68 16.07 -23.01
CA THR A 5 17.43 14.80 -23.01
C THR A 5 18.22 14.53 -21.72
N ASP A 6 18.20 15.43 -20.72
CA ASP A 6 19.20 15.41 -19.65
C ASP A 6 18.70 14.95 -18.26
N ARG A 7 17.61 14.18 -18.19
CA ARG A 7 17.10 13.61 -16.92
C ARG A 7 16.48 12.23 -17.04
N VAL A 8 17.14 11.31 -17.70
CA VAL A 8 16.83 9.89 -17.51
C VAL A 8 17.86 9.36 -16.51
N PRO A 9 17.48 8.97 -15.28
CA PRO A 9 18.42 8.30 -14.39
C PRO A 9 18.91 7.03 -15.08
N ASP A 10 20.20 6.77 -14.97
CA ASP A 10 20.85 5.55 -15.46
C ASP A 10 20.15 4.32 -14.86
N LEU A 11 19.27 3.73 -15.62
CA LEU A 11 18.49 2.54 -15.24
C LEU A 11 19.40 1.33 -15.01
N ALA A 12 20.53 1.25 -15.72
CA ALA A 12 21.52 0.19 -15.55
C ALA A 12 22.21 0.35 -14.19
N GLY A 13 22.62 1.55 -13.82
CA GLY A 13 23.20 1.84 -12.50
C GLY A 13 22.22 1.66 -11.35
N LEU A 14 20.92 1.96 -11.56
CA LEU A 14 19.88 1.70 -10.57
C LEU A 14 19.65 0.20 -10.37
N LEU A 15 19.60 -0.60 -11.44
CA LEU A 15 19.47 -2.05 -11.36
C LEU A 15 20.70 -2.70 -10.73
N ASP A 16 21.88 -2.14 -10.93
CA ASP A 16 23.13 -2.64 -10.34
C ASP A 16 23.27 -2.28 -8.86
N SER A 17 22.58 -1.23 -8.39
CA SER A 17 22.54 -0.85 -6.97
C SER A 17 21.56 -1.67 -6.12
N LEU A 18 20.68 -2.45 -6.75
CA LEU A 18 19.72 -3.29 -6.06
C LEU A 18 20.36 -4.59 -5.56
N SER A 19 20.00 -5.02 -4.36
CA SER A 19 20.34 -6.34 -3.85
C SER A 19 19.72 -7.46 -4.70
N ALA A 20 20.27 -8.66 -4.61
CA ALA A 20 19.74 -9.83 -5.34
C ALA A 20 18.28 -10.16 -4.97
N ASP A 21 17.85 -9.81 -3.76
CA ASP A 21 16.49 -10.03 -3.29
C ASP A 21 15.53 -8.97 -3.87
N GLU A 22 15.93 -7.71 -3.92
CA GLU A 22 15.17 -6.63 -4.56
C GLU A 22 15.00 -6.87 -6.06
N ARG A 23 16.04 -7.38 -6.76
CA ARG A 23 15.92 -7.77 -8.17
C ARG A 23 14.91 -8.89 -8.38
N ARG A 24 14.92 -9.93 -7.53
CA ARG A 24 13.96 -11.04 -7.59
C ARG A 24 12.52 -10.57 -7.32
N GLU A 25 12.35 -9.63 -6.40
CA GLU A 25 11.04 -9.07 -6.08
C GLU A 25 10.49 -8.23 -7.23
N ILE A 26 11.35 -7.47 -7.92
CA ILE A 26 11.02 -6.69 -9.11
C ILE A 26 10.65 -7.62 -10.29
N GLU A 27 11.42 -8.68 -10.53
CA GLU A 27 11.13 -9.68 -11.56
C GLU A 27 9.81 -10.40 -11.27
N ALA A 28 9.55 -10.79 -10.03
CA ALA A 28 8.31 -11.42 -9.63
C ALA A 28 7.09 -10.47 -9.74
N ALA A 29 7.26 -9.18 -9.45
CA ALA A 29 6.24 -8.17 -9.65
C ALA A 29 5.95 -7.94 -11.14
N TYR A 30 6.99 -7.89 -11.97
CA TYR A 30 6.87 -7.78 -13.43
C TYR A 30 6.15 -8.97 -14.05
N ILE A 31 6.49 -10.19 -13.65
CA ILE A 31 5.81 -11.42 -14.10
C ILE A 31 4.35 -11.43 -13.66
N ARG A 32 4.03 -10.98 -12.44
CA ARG A 32 2.63 -10.86 -11.96
C ARG A 32 1.82 -9.86 -12.76
N VAL A 33 2.38 -8.69 -13.08
CA VAL A 33 1.72 -7.67 -13.92
C VAL A 33 1.46 -8.23 -15.33
N LEU A 34 2.39 -8.97 -15.90
CA LEU A 34 2.19 -9.63 -17.20
C LEU A 34 1.12 -10.74 -17.16
N ALA A 35 1.03 -11.47 -16.04
CA ALA A 35 0.07 -12.56 -15.86
C ALA A 35 -1.36 -12.08 -15.60
N THR A 36 -1.53 -10.89 -15.00
CA THR A 36 -2.84 -10.30 -14.67
C THR A 36 -3.35 -9.31 -15.72
N ALA A 37 -2.54 -8.99 -16.74
CA ALA A 37 -2.96 -8.12 -17.84
C ALA A 37 -4.18 -8.75 -18.57
N PRO A 38 -5.32 -8.05 -18.68
CA PRO A 38 -6.49 -8.59 -19.35
C PRO A 38 -6.16 -8.96 -20.78
N ARG A 39 -6.61 -10.13 -21.25
CA ARG A 39 -6.37 -10.65 -22.61
C ARG A 39 -6.87 -9.75 -23.74
N ARG A 40 -7.59 -8.69 -23.47
CA ARG A 40 -7.86 -7.60 -24.41
C ARG A 40 -6.67 -6.66 -24.48
N ARG A 41 -5.73 -7.03 -25.35
CA ARG A 41 -4.59 -6.18 -25.70
C ARG A 41 -5.10 -4.91 -26.38
N PRO A 42 -4.91 -3.71 -25.83
CA PRO A 42 -5.14 -2.50 -26.60
C PRO A 42 -4.16 -2.51 -27.76
N ARG A 43 -4.66 -2.32 -28.99
CA ARG A 43 -3.85 -2.31 -30.21
C ARG A 43 -2.64 -1.34 -30.13
N SER A 44 -2.73 -0.34 -29.25
CA SER A 44 -1.68 0.64 -28.95
C SER A 44 -0.46 0.07 -28.21
N LEU A 45 -0.62 -0.94 -27.33
CA LEU A 45 0.52 -1.56 -26.63
C LEU A 45 1.34 -2.47 -27.56
N HIS A 46 0.68 -3.15 -28.54
CA HIS A 46 1.38 -3.94 -29.56
C HIS A 46 2.11 -3.06 -30.57
N ALA A 47 1.61 -1.86 -30.87
CA ALA A 47 2.32 -0.87 -31.66
C ALA A 47 3.54 -0.31 -30.89
N ALA A 48 3.41 -0.02 -29.61
CA ALA A 48 4.51 0.50 -28.77
C ALA A 48 5.65 -0.53 -28.57
N VAL A 49 5.33 -1.82 -28.48
CA VAL A 49 6.36 -2.87 -28.37
C VAL A 49 7.06 -3.16 -29.70
N ARG A 50 6.39 -2.93 -30.85
CA ARG A 50 6.98 -3.14 -32.17
C ARG A 50 7.76 -1.95 -32.74
N THR A 51 7.55 -0.76 -32.23
CA THR A 51 8.30 0.44 -32.64
C THR A 51 9.18 0.91 -31.50
N HIS A 52 10.40 0.35 -31.42
CA HIS A 52 11.62 0.94 -30.84
C HIS A 52 11.45 1.94 -29.69
N GLN A 53 10.90 1.53 -28.53
CA GLN A 53 11.15 2.29 -27.28
C GLN A 53 11.16 1.38 -26.04
N PRO A 54 12.11 0.43 -25.91
CA PRO A 54 12.33 -0.27 -24.64
C PRO A 54 12.60 0.72 -23.48
N GLU A 55 13.21 1.86 -23.80
CA GLU A 55 13.49 2.96 -22.85
C GLU A 55 12.23 3.60 -22.26
N VAL A 56 11.18 3.82 -23.05
CA VAL A 56 9.91 4.39 -22.54
C VAL A 56 9.17 3.41 -21.65
N ALA A 57 9.19 2.13 -21.99
CA ALA A 57 8.60 1.08 -21.17
C ALA A 57 9.37 0.93 -19.84
N ALA A 58 10.70 0.90 -19.90
CA ALA A 58 11.56 0.85 -18.72
C ALA A 58 11.39 2.09 -17.83
N ALA A 59 11.32 3.28 -18.40
CA ALA A 59 11.05 4.52 -17.65
C ALA A 59 9.66 4.54 -17.01
N ALA A 60 8.65 3.94 -17.66
CA ALA A 60 7.31 3.82 -17.08
C ALA A 60 7.28 2.86 -15.89
N VAL A 61 7.97 1.72 -15.99
CA VAL A 61 8.16 0.75 -14.90
C VAL A 61 8.92 1.39 -13.74
N ALA A 62 10.05 2.06 -14.01
CA ALA A 62 10.84 2.74 -12.99
C ALA A 62 10.03 3.81 -12.24
N ARG A 63 9.22 4.61 -12.96
CA ARG A 63 8.31 5.56 -12.32
C ARG A 63 7.22 4.88 -11.48
N GLY A 64 6.72 3.72 -11.92
CA GLY A 64 5.77 2.91 -11.16
C GLY A 64 6.36 2.45 -9.84
N LEU A 65 7.55 1.84 -9.88
CA LEU A 65 8.30 1.38 -8.72
C LEU A 65 8.66 2.51 -7.76
N ALA A 66 9.13 3.65 -8.28
CA ALA A 66 9.43 4.82 -7.45
C ALA A 66 8.19 5.36 -6.73
N ARG A 67 7.02 5.36 -7.38
CA ARG A 67 5.75 5.75 -6.74
C ARG A 67 5.31 4.75 -5.68
N GLU A 68 5.46 3.46 -5.94
CA GLU A 68 5.14 2.41 -4.98
C GLU A 68 6.04 2.52 -3.75
N GLN A 69 7.35 2.70 -3.96
CA GLN A 69 8.31 2.91 -2.88
C GLN A 69 7.97 4.16 -2.06
N ALA A 70 7.74 5.29 -2.70
CA ALA A 70 7.35 6.53 -2.02
C ALA A 70 6.05 6.37 -1.21
N THR A 71 5.07 5.61 -1.75
CA THR A 71 3.83 5.29 -1.04
C THR A 71 4.09 4.42 0.20
N ARG A 72 4.99 3.43 0.08
CA ARG A 72 5.38 2.56 1.19
C ARG A 72 6.13 3.33 2.27
N ASP A 73 7.06 4.20 1.88
CA ASP A 73 7.82 5.05 2.81
C ASP A 73 6.89 6.02 3.56
N GLN A 74 5.92 6.61 2.88
CA GLN A 74 4.91 7.46 3.51
C GLN A 74 4.08 6.66 4.52
N LEU A 75 3.63 5.46 4.15
CA LEU A 75 2.87 4.59 5.05
C LEU A 75 3.67 4.25 6.31
N VAL A 76 4.97 3.97 6.17
CA VAL A 76 5.87 3.71 7.30
C VAL A 76 6.03 4.95 8.17
N ALA A 77 6.22 6.13 7.58
CA ALA A 77 6.34 7.40 8.29
C ALA A 77 5.07 7.75 9.09
N GLU A 78 3.89 7.39 8.57
CA GLU A 78 2.58 7.59 9.22
C GLU A 78 2.21 6.44 10.18
N SER A 79 3.12 5.52 10.46
CA SER A 79 2.89 4.36 11.30
C SER A 79 3.76 4.39 12.56
N LEU A 80 3.28 3.74 13.61
CA LEU A 80 3.97 3.57 14.87
C LEU A 80 4.71 2.23 14.92
N SER A 81 5.84 2.19 15.60
CA SER A 81 6.52 0.95 16.00
C SER A 81 5.79 0.27 17.17
N THR A 82 6.15 -0.99 17.44
CA THR A 82 5.61 -1.72 18.62
C THR A 82 5.87 -0.98 19.93
N ALA A 83 7.05 -0.37 20.08
CA ALA A 83 7.41 0.37 21.28
C ALA A 83 6.59 1.67 21.44
N GLU A 84 6.32 2.36 20.34
CA GLU A 84 5.48 3.57 20.36
C GLU A 84 4.02 3.23 20.66
N VAL A 85 3.48 2.14 20.11
CA VAL A 85 2.13 1.66 20.45
C VAL A 85 2.05 1.25 21.92
N ALA A 86 3.08 0.57 22.45
CA ALA A 86 3.13 0.19 23.87
C ALA A 86 3.04 1.43 24.78
N ARG A 87 3.81 2.48 24.47
CA ARG A 87 3.76 3.77 25.18
C ARG A 87 2.41 4.45 25.03
N LEU A 88 1.87 4.50 23.80
CA LEU A 88 0.58 5.14 23.52
C LEU A 88 -0.57 4.51 24.31
N LEU A 89 -0.60 3.18 24.37
CA LEU A 89 -1.67 2.42 25.01
C LEU A 89 -1.42 2.17 26.52
N GLY A 90 -0.26 2.55 27.07
CA GLY A 90 0.10 2.30 28.46
C GLY A 90 0.28 0.80 28.79
N VAL A 91 0.77 -0.01 27.83
CA VAL A 91 0.93 -1.46 27.96
C VAL A 91 2.35 -1.91 27.61
N SER A 92 2.70 -3.17 27.89
CA SER A 92 3.99 -3.73 27.47
C SER A 92 4.03 -4.03 25.96
N ALA A 93 5.23 -4.07 25.36
CA ALA A 93 5.44 -4.51 23.98
C ALA A 93 4.92 -5.94 23.73
N ALA A 94 5.04 -6.83 24.71
CA ALA A 94 4.49 -8.18 24.65
C ALA A 94 2.96 -8.18 24.56
N ALA A 95 2.29 -7.27 25.29
CA ALA A 95 0.84 -7.12 25.20
C ALA A 95 0.40 -6.59 23.83
N VAL A 96 1.14 -5.66 23.23
CA VAL A 96 0.89 -5.19 21.85
C VAL A 96 1.03 -6.35 20.85
N THR A 97 2.09 -7.14 20.96
CA THR A 97 2.32 -8.32 20.09
C THR A 97 1.19 -9.35 20.25
N LYS A 98 0.78 -9.64 21.47
CA LYS A 98 -0.35 -10.55 21.75
C LYS A 98 -1.67 -10.02 21.18
N ARG A 99 -1.95 -8.70 21.32
CA ARG A 99 -3.16 -8.08 20.80
C ARG A 99 -3.19 -8.11 19.26
N ARG A 100 -2.05 -7.83 18.61
CA ARG A 100 -1.90 -7.98 17.15
C ARG A 100 -2.16 -9.41 16.70
N GLY A 101 -1.54 -10.41 17.35
CA GLY A 101 -1.73 -11.83 17.02
C GLY A 101 -3.18 -12.30 17.17
N LYS A 102 -4.00 -11.63 17.99
CA LYS A 102 -5.43 -11.87 18.13
C LYS A 102 -6.30 -11.05 17.15
N GLY A 103 -5.69 -10.32 16.21
CA GLY A 103 -6.41 -9.46 15.26
C GLY A 103 -7.02 -8.20 15.90
N GLY A 104 -6.58 -7.80 17.09
CA GLY A 104 -7.05 -6.62 17.80
C GLY A 104 -6.28 -5.34 17.46
N LEU A 105 -5.32 -5.41 16.54
CA LEU A 105 -4.57 -4.29 15.99
C LEU A 105 -4.28 -4.56 14.50
N ILE A 106 -4.44 -3.54 13.69
CA ILE A 106 -4.06 -3.54 12.28
C ILE A 106 -2.56 -3.26 12.20
N ALA A 107 -1.81 -4.12 11.53
CA ALA A 107 -0.38 -3.97 11.40
C ALA A 107 0.12 -4.56 10.08
N PHE A 108 1.20 -4.03 9.56
CA PHE A 108 1.92 -4.58 8.40
C PHE A 108 3.41 -4.74 8.74
N LYS A 109 4.06 -5.65 8.02
CA LYS A 109 5.49 -5.87 8.19
C LYS A 109 6.26 -4.93 7.26
N HIS A 110 7.26 -4.23 7.79
CA HIS A 110 8.22 -3.46 7.01
C HIS A 110 9.62 -3.91 7.42
N LYS A 111 10.35 -4.54 6.50
CA LYS A 111 11.60 -5.24 6.82
C LYS A 111 11.35 -6.24 7.95
N GLU A 112 12.09 -6.17 9.04
CA GLU A 112 11.90 -7.04 10.20
C GLU A 112 10.91 -6.50 11.24
N ASP A 113 10.47 -5.24 11.09
CA ASP A 113 9.65 -4.55 12.09
C ASP A 113 8.17 -4.58 11.76
N TRP A 114 7.34 -4.65 12.81
CA TRP A 114 5.91 -4.42 12.70
C TRP A 114 5.61 -2.93 12.79
N ARG A 115 4.76 -2.46 11.87
CA ARG A 115 4.28 -1.09 11.81
C ARG A 115 2.77 -1.05 11.98
N TYR A 116 2.31 -0.08 12.76
CA TYR A 116 0.91 0.09 13.15
C TYR A 116 0.44 1.45 12.64
N PRO A 117 -0.50 1.50 11.67
CA PRO A 117 -1.03 2.76 11.16
C PRO A 117 -1.55 3.65 12.29
N ARG A 118 -1.09 4.90 12.31
CA ARG A 118 -1.44 5.84 13.39
C ARG A 118 -2.95 6.13 13.46
N TRP A 119 -3.63 6.15 12.31
CA TRP A 119 -5.06 6.44 12.23
C TRP A 119 -5.95 5.46 12.99
N GLN A 120 -5.50 4.26 13.29
CA GLN A 120 -6.29 3.29 14.07
C GLN A 120 -6.40 3.61 15.55
N PHE A 121 -5.74 4.69 16.03
CA PHE A 121 -5.76 5.09 17.42
C PHE A 121 -6.49 6.43 17.60
N ALA A 122 -7.38 6.48 18.59
CA ALA A 122 -8.03 7.69 19.07
C ALA A 122 -7.51 7.96 20.52
N GLY A 123 -6.59 8.93 20.63
CA GLY A 123 -5.87 9.13 21.91
C GLY A 123 -5.08 7.88 22.30
N SER A 124 -5.31 7.38 23.52
CA SER A 124 -4.65 6.19 24.07
C SER A 124 -5.44 4.89 23.85
N THR A 125 -6.40 4.87 22.94
CA THR A 125 -7.24 3.71 22.64
C THR A 125 -7.24 3.36 21.16
N VAL A 126 -7.60 2.12 20.82
CA VAL A 126 -7.84 1.73 19.42
C VAL A 126 -9.19 2.32 19.00
N LEU A 127 -9.24 2.92 17.81
CA LEU A 127 -10.43 3.52 17.23
C LEU A 127 -11.55 2.46 17.13
N PRO A 128 -12.69 2.69 17.82
CA PRO A 128 -13.82 1.77 17.74
C PRO A 128 -14.28 1.58 16.29
N GLY A 129 -14.56 0.34 15.88
CA GLY A 129 -14.99 0.02 14.52
C GLY A 129 -13.88 -0.25 13.52
N ALA A 130 -12.65 0.29 13.71
CA ALA A 130 -11.55 0.07 12.75
C ALA A 130 -11.27 -1.42 12.50
N ILE A 131 -11.31 -2.24 13.55
CA ILE A 131 -11.09 -3.69 13.47
C ILE A 131 -12.28 -4.39 12.80
N ALA A 132 -13.51 -3.92 13.00
CA ALA A 132 -14.69 -4.48 12.33
C ALA A 132 -14.60 -4.28 10.82
N VAL A 133 -14.27 -3.07 10.37
CA VAL A 133 -14.05 -2.75 8.96
C VAL A 133 -12.88 -3.55 8.38
N TRP A 134 -11.75 -3.68 9.11
CA TRP A 134 -10.60 -4.46 8.66
C TRP A 134 -10.94 -5.93 8.38
N LYS A 135 -11.79 -6.55 9.20
CA LYS A 135 -12.17 -7.96 9.07
C LYS A 135 -13.00 -8.26 7.82
N VAL A 136 -13.66 -7.27 7.25
CA VAL A 136 -14.48 -7.43 6.04
C VAL A 136 -13.66 -7.24 4.76
N LEU A 137 -12.50 -6.59 4.87
CA LEU A 137 -11.61 -6.42 3.72
C LEU A 137 -11.11 -7.78 3.21
N PRO A 138 -10.97 -7.95 1.88
CA PRO A 138 -10.52 -9.20 1.31
C PRO A 138 -9.12 -9.57 1.82
N ASP A 139 -8.91 -10.86 2.09
CA ASP A 139 -7.59 -11.39 2.41
C ASP A 139 -6.71 -11.32 1.15
N ARG A 140 -5.86 -10.32 1.08
CA ARG A 140 -4.97 -10.05 -0.05
C ARG A 140 -3.54 -9.91 0.43
N HIS A 141 -2.60 -10.28 -0.45
CA HIS A 141 -1.17 -10.13 -0.18
C HIS A 141 -0.72 -8.66 -0.06
N ASP A 142 -1.49 -7.70 -0.58
CA ASP A 142 -1.19 -6.27 -0.47
C ASP A 142 -1.82 -5.64 0.79
N VAL A 143 -1.27 -5.96 1.95
CA VAL A 143 -1.68 -5.37 3.23
C VAL A 143 -1.47 -3.85 3.24
N ALA A 144 -0.43 -3.33 2.58
CA ALA A 144 -0.15 -1.90 2.52
C ALA A 144 -1.26 -1.14 1.76
N GLY A 145 -1.73 -1.70 0.63
CA GLY A 145 -2.87 -1.15 -0.10
C GLY A 145 -4.15 -1.13 0.70
N LEU A 146 -4.42 -2.21 1.47
CA LEU A 146 -5.58 -2.26 2.37
C LEU A 146 -5.49 -1.24 3.51
N VAL A 147 -4.32 -1.06 4.10
CA VAL A 147 -4.09 -0.03 5.13
C VAL A 147 -4.31 1.37 4.56
N ARG A 148 -3.79 1.62 3.35
CA ARG A 148 -3.95 2.89 2.66
C ARG A 148 -5.42 3.19 2.31
N TRP A 149 -6.22 2.17 1.99
CA TRP A 149 -7.64 2.34 1.67
C TRP A 149 -8.39 3.10 2.77
N PHE A 150 -8.04 2.92 4.04
CA PHE A 150 -8.66 3.64 5.16
C PHE A 150 -8.50 5.16 5.10
N THR A 151 -7.46 5.65 4.45
CA THR A 151 -7.14 7.08 4.33
C THR A 151 -7.46 7.67 2.96
N LEU A 152 -8.01 6.88 2.05
CA LEU A 152 -8.41 7.35 0.72
C LEU A 152 -9.90 7.69 0.67
N PRO A 153 -10.29 8.78 -0.04
CA PRO A 153 -11.69 9.11 -0.25
C PRO A 153 -12.44 7.98 -0.97
N SER A 154 -13.61 7.61 -0.47
CA SER A 154 -14.47 6.58 -1.03
C SER A 154 -15.77 7.17 -1.58
N ARG A 155 -16.14 6.78 -2.81
CA ARG A 155 -17.43 7.19 -3.40
C ARG A 155 -18.62 6.67 -2.60
N GLN A 156 -18.51 5.46 -2.04
CA GLN A 156 -19.53 4.84 -1.19
C GLN A 156 -19.76 5.63 0.11
N LEU A 157 -18.78 6.43 0.53
CA LEU A 157 -18.84 7.28 1.72
C LEU A 157 -19.04 8.76 1.39
N GLY A 158 -19.55 9.07 0.19
CA GLY A 158 -19.76 10.45 -0.25
C GLY A 158 -18.49 11.27 -0.40
N GLY A 159 -17.38 10.63 -0.73
CA GLY A 159 -16.06 11.28 -0.87
C GLY A 159 -15.26 11.39 0.43
N ARG A 160 -15.81 10.95 1.56
CA ARG A 160 -15.08 10.84 2.83
C ARG A 160 -14.20 9.61 2.86
N THR A 161 -13.19 9.62 3.72
CA THR A 161 -12.36 8.44 4.00
C THR A 161 -13.06 7.48 4.95
N PRO A 162 -12.74 6.17 4.92
CA PRO A 162 -13.22 5.24 5.94
C PRO A 162 -12.89 5.64 7.38
N VAL A 163 -11.72 6.22 7.62
CA VAL A 163 -11.36 6.74 8.96
C VAL A 163 -12.30 7.86 9.40
N GLU A 164 -12.62 8.81 8.52
CA GLU A 164 -13.57 9.91 8.82
C GLU A 164 -14.97 9.37 9.11
N ALA A 165 -15.45 8.38 8.36
CA ALA A 165 -16.74 7.74 8.61
C ALA A 165 -16.76 7.03 9.98
N ILE A 166 -15.71 6.28 10.32
CA ILE A 166 -15.59 5.60 11.62
C ILE A 166 -15.55 6.64 12.78
N LEU A 167 -14.80 7.73 12.62
CA LEU A 167 -14.73 8.80 13.61
C LEU A 167 -16.09 9.51 13.81
N ALA A 168 -16.90 9.60 12.77
CA ALA A 168 -18.27 10.10 12.83
C ALA A 168 -19.28 9.09 13.43
N GLY A 169 -18.83 7.88 13.82
CA GLY A 169 -19.69 6.82 14.35
C GLY A 169 -20.39 5.99 13.26
N GLU A 170 -20.14 6.23 12.00
CA GLU A 170 -20.76 5.55 10.85
C GLU A 170 -20.02 4.25 10.49
N VAL A 171 -19.84 3.37 11.48
CA VAL A 171 -19.05 2.12 11.32
C VAL A 171 -19.69 1.20 10.28
N ASP A 172 -21.01 1.08 10.27
CA ASP A 172 -21.74 0.19 9.32
C ASP A 172 -21.54 0.66 7.88
N ALA A 173 -21.60 1.97 7.62
CA ALA A 173 -21.31 2.53 6.30
C ALA A 173 -19.87 2.24 5.85
N ALA A 174 -18.92 2.28 6.77
CA ALA A 174 -17.52 1.95 6.47
C ALA A 174 -17.35 0.44 6.21
N VAL A 175 -18.07 -0.44 6.93
CA VAL A 175 -18.12 -1.89 6.71
C VAL A 175 -18.71 -2.20 5.34
N ASP A 176 -19.81 -1.57 4.97
CA ASP A 176 -20.42 -1.72 3.66
C ASP A 176 -19.46 -1.29 2.55
N ALA A 177 -18.82 -0.12 2.69
CA ALA A 177 -17.82 0.33 1.73
C ALA A 177 -16.64 -0.64 1.59
N ALA A 178 -16.21 -1.29 2.69
CA ALA A 178 -15.13 -2.29 2.68
C ALA A 178 -15.51 -3.54 1.88
N SER A 179 -16.79 -3.97 1.92
CA SER A 179 -17.27 -5.15 1.20
C SER A 179 -17.15 -5.02 -0.32
N TYR A 180 -17.13 -3.81 -0.85
CA TYR A 180 -16.92 -3.54 -2.28
C TYR A 180 -15.46 -3.52 -2.70
N VAL A 181 -14.51 -3.57 -1.75
CA VAL A 181 -13.08 -3.59 -2.07
C VAL A 181 -12.74 -4.90 -2.76
N GLY A 182 -12.45 -4.83 -4.06
CA GLY A 182 -12.05 -5.99 -4.85
C GLY A 182 -13.16 -6.80 -5.49
N SER A 183 -14.38 -6.32 -5.46
CA SER A 183 -15.53 -6.93 -6.19
C SER A 183 -15.51 -6.62 -7.70
N ARG A 184 -14.38 -6.17 -8.28
CA ARG A 184 -14.22 -5.89 -9.73
C ARG A 184 -13.25 -6.85 -10.39
#